data_2374d332e425f47ba7aa53388dd3f08f
#
_entry.id   2374d332e425f47ba7aa53388dd3f08f
#
_cell.length_a   1.000
_cell.length_b   1.000
_cell.length_c   1.000
_cell.angle_alpha   90.00
_cell.angle_beta   90.00
_cell.angle_gamma   90.00
#
_symmetry.space_group_name_H-M   'P 1'
#
loop_
_entity.id
_entity.type
_entity.pdbx_description
1 polymer ?
#
loop_
_entity_poly.entity_id
_entity_poly.type
_entity_poly.pdbx_seq_one_letter_code
_entity_poly.pdbx_strand_id
1 'polypeptide(L)'
;MSLLIRPARADDVDAMRELIDTYAARDLMLSRSHEFLDEHLRDYLVAEDAGFAGCCALAVLTHDLAEIRSLAVRPETSRRGVGKALVDACVEQARHLGLRRVFALTLVPEFFERCGFTLISLGRLPEKSAAECPLCPKRFACDEQAMLKHLDGTSPEPLRPGEPWGYTRIFLGQEPAR
;
A
#
# COMPACT_ATOMS: atom_id res chain seq x y z
N MET A 1 24.27 -1.73 -12.26
CA MET A 1 23.52 -2.82 -11.59
C MET A 1 22.07 -2.65 -11.96
N SER A 2 21.37 -3.74 -12.26
CA SER A 2 19.97 -3.67 -12.73
C SER A 2 19.03 -3.97 -11.57
N LEU A 3 18.08 -3.07 -11.32
CA LEU A 3 16.99 -3.30 -10.38
C LEU A 3 16.16 -4.49 -10.85
N LEU A 4 16.00 -5.50 -9.99
CA LEU A 4 15.18 -6.68 -10.22
C LEU A 4 13.99 -6.67 -9.26
N ILE A 5 12.78 -6.85 -9.80
CA ILE A 5 11.59 -7.12 -9.00
C ILE A 5 11.19 -8.59 -9.19
N ARG A 6 11.00 -9.30 -8.09
CA ARG A 6 10.62 -10.72 -8.09
C ARG A 6 9.65 -11.06 -6.97
N PRO A 7 8.92 -12.18 -7.05
CA PRO A 7 8.19 -12.72 -5.91
C PRO A 7 9.11 -12.94 -4.70
N ALA A 8 8.57 -12.69 -3.51
CA ALA A 8 9.28 -12.96 -2.26
C ALA A 8 9.50 -14.48 -2.06
N ARG A 9 10.57 -14.83 -1.36
CA ARG A 9 10.94 -16.18 -0.96
C ARG A 9 11.02 -16.27 0.57
N ALA A 10 11.00 -17.47 1.12
CA ALA A 10 11.10 -17.67 2.55
C ALA A 10 12.34 -16.98 3.16
N ASP A 11 13.46 -16.99 2.44
CA ASP A 11 14.72 -16.37 2.89
C ASP A 11 14.65 -14.81 2.93
N ASP A 12 13.62 -14.19 2.35
CA ASP A 12 13.45 -12.75 2.38
C ASP A 12 12.70 -12.25 3.64
N VAL A 13 12.02 -13.15 4.36
CA VAL A 13 11.08 -12.78 5.43
C VAL A 13 11.76 -11.97 6.54
N ASP A 14 12.95 -12.35 6.96
CA ASP A 14 13.69 -11.61 7.99
C ASP A 14 14.06 -10.20 7.52
N ALA A 15 14.54 -10.05 6.28
CA ALA A 15 14.90 -8.75 5.72
C ALA A 15 13.66 -7.86 5.49
N MET A 16 12.54 -8.45 5.08
CA MET A 16 11.26 -7.76 4.94
C MET A 16 10.76 -7.25 6.29
N ARG A 17 10.76 -8.11 7.32
CA ARG A 17 10.35 -7.76 8.67
C ARG A 17 11.19 -6.64 9.25
N GLU A 18 12.53 -6.76 9.20
CA GLU A 18 13.45 -5.75 9.69
C GLU A 18 13.16 -4.38 9.06
N LEU A 19 12.95 -4.35 7.74
CA LEU A 19 12.66 -3.11 7.03
C LEU A 19 11.30 -2.52 7.40
N ILE A 20 10.25 -3.34 7.47
CA ILE A 20 8.90 -2.93 7.90
C ILE A 20 8.93 -2.39 9.33
N ASP A 21 9.61 -3.08 10.25
CA ASP A 21 9.73 -2.67 11.65
C ASP A 21 10.46 -1.32 11.79
N THR A 22 11.46 -1.05 10.93
CA THR A 22 12.14 0.26 10.88
C THR A 22 11.18 1.41 10.59
N TYR A 23 10.20 1.21 9.71
CA TYR A 23 9.15 2.20 9.41
C TYR A 23 8.05 2.20 10.48
N ALA A 24 7.68 1.04 10.99
CA ALA A 24 6.66 0.91 12.04
C ALA A 24 7.10 1.58 13.35
N ALA A 25 8.38 1.48 13.73
CA ALA A 25 8.94 2.16 14.89
C ALA A 25 8.86 3.70 14.80
N ARG A 26 8.68 4.24 13.59
CA ARG A 26 8.50 5.67 13.31
C ARG A 26 7.02 6.03 13.06
N ASP A 27 6.12 5.12 13.33
CA ASP A 27 4.67 5.25 13.13
C ASP A 27 4.24 5.50 11.65
N LEU A 28 5.09 5.10 10.70
CA LEU A 28 4.87 5.32 9.27
C LEU A 28 4.13 4.15 8.58
N MET A 29 4.01 3.01 9.22
CA MET A 29 3.21 1.86 8.78
C MET A 29 2.92 0.92 9.94
N LEU A 30 2.05 -0.07 9.73
CA LEU A 30 1.81 -1.13 10.69
C LEU A 30 2.95 -2.17 10.65
N SER A 31 3.40 -2.63 11.82
CA SER A 31 4.30 -3.77 11.93
C SER A 31 3.65 -5.05 11.40
N ARG A 32 4.47 -6.02 11.01
CA ARG A 32 4.04 -7.34 10.59
C ARG A 32 4.83 -8.40 11.37
N SER A 33 4.11 -9.35 11.98
CA SER A 33 4.78 -10.47 12.64
C SER A 33 5.42 -11.39 11.61
N HIS A 34 6.33 -12.23 12.06
CA HIS A 34 6.96 -13.26 11.22
C HIS A 34 5.90 -14.22 10.66
N GLU A 35 4.98 -14.68 11.51
CA GLU A 35 3.88 -15.57 11.12
C GLU A 35 2.99 -14.92 10.06
N PHE A 36 2.68 -13.62 10.19
CA PHE A 36 1.91 -12.90 9.19
C PHE A 36 2.63 -12.88 7.83
N LEU A 37 3.95 -12.63 7.83
CA LEU A 37 4.72 -12.59 6.59
C LEU A 37 4.82 -13.97 5.93
N ASP A 38 4.96 -15.04 6.73
CA ASP A 38 4.97 -16.42 6.23
C ASP A 38 3.63 -16.81 5.59
N GLU A 39 2.51 -16.52 6.27
CA GLU A 39 1.16 -16.80 5.78
C GLU A 39 0.84 -16.07 4.48
N HIS A 40 1.35 -14.83 4.33
CA HIS A 40 1.07 -13.94 3.20
C HIS A 40 2.24 -13.80 2.22
N LEU A 41 3.24 -14.68 2.30
CA LEU A 41 4.48 -14.58 1.51
C LEU A 41 4.23 -14.42 0.00
N ARG A 42 3.20 -15.09 -0.52
CA ARG A 42 2.83 -15.08 -1.94
C ARG A 42 2.30 -13.72 -2.43
N ASP A 43 1.85 -12.86 -1.52
CA ASP A 43 1.37 -11.53 -1.84
C ASP A 43 2.51 -10.53 -2.02
N TYR A 44 3.73 -10.90 -1.55
CA TYR A 44 4.87 -9.99 -1.54
C TYR A 44 5.75 -10.07 -2.78
N LEU A 45 6.16 -8.91 -3.24
CA LEU A 45 7.25 -8.70 -4.18
C LEU A 45 8.45 -8.09 -3.46
N VAL A 46 9.64 -8.47 -3.89
CA VAL A 46 10.93 -7.97 -3.38
C VAL A 46 11.68 -7.28 -4.50
N ALA A 47 12.30 -6.16 -4.17
CA ALA A 47 13.24 -5.46 -5.02
C ALA A 47 14.67 -5.79 -4.62
N GLU A 48 15.50 -6.14 -5.59
CA GLU A 48 16.94 -6.36 -5.44
C GLU A 48 17.72 -5.35 -6.26
N ASP A 49 18.68 -4.67 -5.61
CA ASP A 49 19.65 -3.78 -6.22
C ASP A 49 20.97 -3.92 -5.45
N ALA A 50 21.83 -4.84 -5.89
CA ALA A 50 23.01 -5.30 -5.15
C ALA A 50 22.69 -5.87 -3.74
N GLY A 51 21.52 -6.51 -3.60
CA GLY A 51 20.96 -7.07 -2.38
C GLY A 51 19.53 -6.63 -2.17
N PHE A 52 18.92 -7.00 -1.05
CA PHE A 52 17.54 -6.62 -0.71
C PHE A 52 17.40 -5.11 -0.62
N ALA A 53 16.56 -4.52 -1.46
CA ALA A 53 16.36 -3.07 -1.57
C ALA A 53 14.99 -2.60 -1.09
N GLY A 54 14.00 -3.48 -1.01
CA GLY A 54 12.65 -3.15 -0.57
C GLY A 54 11.64 -4.25 -0.81
N CYS A 55 10.43 -4.06 -0.33
CA CYS A 55 9.31 -4.98 -0.52
C CYS A 55 7.98 -4.24 -0.67
N CYS A 56 6.99 -4.95 -1.17
CA CYS A 56 5.61 -4.48 -1.32
C CYS A 56 4.69 -5.70 -1.41
N ALA A 57 3.46 -5.61 -0.89
CA ALA A 57 2.46 -6.64 -1.04
C ALA A 57 1.29 -6.19 -1.90
N LEU A 58 0.72 -7.10 -2.69
CA LEU A 58 -0.56 -6.97 -3.37
C LEU A 58 -1.57 -7.89 -2.71
N ALA A 59 -2.41 -7.36 -1.84
CA ALA A 59 -3.45 -8.11 -1.14
C ALA A 59 -4.78 -8.05 -1.91
N VAL A 60 -5.26 -9.17 -2.43
CA VAL A 60 -6.55 -9.25 -3.12
C VAL A 60 -7.68 -9.24 -2.08
N LEU A 61 -8.57 -8.26 -2.16
CA LEU A 61 -9.72 -8.13 -1.25
C LEU A 61 -10.99 -8.74 -1.83
N THR A 62 -11.21 -8.51 -3.12
CA THR A 62 -12.38 -9.03 -3.84
C THR A 62 -11.99 -9.50 -5.24
N HIS A 63 -12.93 -9.98 -6.00
CA HIS A 63 -12.71 -10.43 -7.39
C HIS A 63 -12.27 -9.31 -8.35
N ASP A 64 -12.35 -8.03 -7.95
CA ASP A 64 -12.02 -6.89 -8.81
C ASP A 64 -11.11 -5.84 -8.13
N LEU A 65 -10.80 -6.00 -6.84
CA LEU A 65 -10.08 -5.01 -6.03
C LEU A 65 -8.93 -5.64 -5.24
N ALA A 66 -7.75 -5.00 -5.33
CA ALA A 66 -6.62 -5.31 -4.46
C ALA A 66 -6.04 -4.06 -3.81
N GLU A 67 -5.33 -4.26 -2.71
CA GLU A 67 -4.61 -3.23 -1.97
C GLU A 67 -3.10 -3.43 -2.08
N ILE A 68 -2.38 -2.35 -2.39
CA ILE A 68 -0.93 -2.28 -2.22
C ILE A 68 -0.63 -1.97 -0.77
N ARG A 69 0.07 -2.89 -0.09
CA ARG A 69 0.40 -2.84 1.35
C ARG A 69 1.89 -2.94 1.60
N SER A 70 2.31 -2.51 2.78
CA SER A 70 3.67 -2.72 3.29
C SER A 70 4.76 -2.32 2.29
N LEU A 71 4.54 -1.25 1.51
CA LEU A 71 5.55 -0.70 0.62
C LEU A 71 6.65 -0.08 1.46
N ALA A 72 7.80 -0.72 1.48
CA ALA A 72 8.98 -0.28 2.21
C ALA A 72 10.23 -0.37 1.32
N VAL A 73 11.05 0.68 1.34
CA VAL A 73 12.28 0.77 0.54
C VAL A 73 13.43 1.13 1.47
N ARG A 74 14.57 0.46 1.34
CA ARG A 74 15.76 0.81 2.13
C ARG A 74 16.16 2.27 1.88
N PRO A 75 16.46 3.04 2.92
CA PRO A 75 16.82 4.46 2.79
C PRO A 75 17.97 4.70 1.80
N GLU A 76 18.95 3.78 1.74
CA GLU A 76 20.12 3.86 0.89
C GLU A 76 19.78 3.73 -0.61
N THR A 77 18.66 3.08 -0.94
CA THR A 77 18.15 2.90 -2.31
C THR A 77 16.96 3.84 -2.59
N SER A 78 16.57 4.65 -1.62
CA SER A 78 15.53 5.66 -1.78
C SER A 78 15.92 6.64 -2.90
N ARG A 79 14.92 7.13 -3.66
CA ARG A 79 15.07 8.01 -4.84
C ARG A 79 15.70 7.37 -6.08
N ARG A 80 16.03 6.07 -6.05
CA ARG A 80 16.51 5.31 -7.21
C ARG A 80 15.39 4.63 -8.02
N GLY A 81 14.14 4.99 -7.74
CA GLY A 81 12.97 4.45 -8.43
C GLY A 81 12.46 3.10 -7.90
N VAL A 82 13.08 2.54 -6.85
CA VAL A 82 12.73 1.22 -6.30
C VAL A 82 11.25 1.15 -5.90
N GLY A 83 10.76 2.15 -5.15
CA GLY A 83 9.35 2.17 -4.73
C GLY A 83 8.38 2.21 -5.91
N LYS A 84 8.69 3.02 -6.94
CA LYS A 84 7.87 3.07 -8.16
C LYS A 84 7.88 1.73 -8.89
N ALA A 85 9.04 1.10 -9.03
CA ALA A 85 9.16 -0.21 -9.69
C ALA A 85 8.35 -1.30 -8.96
N LEU A 86 8.35 -1.30 -7.62
CA LEU A 86 7.52 -2.20 -6.81
C LEU A 86 6.01 -1.94 -7.04
N VAL A 87 5.57 -0.68 -7.04
CA VAL A 87 4.17 -0.33 -7.31
C VAL A 87 3.76 -0.72 -8.72
N ASP A 88 4.60 -0.43 -9.74
CA ASP A 88 4.34 -0.80 -11.12
C ASP A 88 4.22 -2.33 -11.28
N ALA A 89 5.07 -3.10 -10.61
CA ALA A 89 5.01 -4.57 -10.61
C ALA A 89 3.75 -5.10 -9.93
N CYS A 90 3.31 -4.52 -8.81
CA CYS A 90 2.03 -4.86 -8.18
C CYS A 90 0.85 -4.56 -9.11
N VAL A 91 0.85 -3.41 -9.78
CA VAL A 91 -0.19 -3.03 -10.75
C VAL A 91 -0.23 -4.03 -11.92
N GLU A 92 0.92 -4.45 -12.42
CA GLU A 92 1.00 -5.43 -13.51
C GLU A 92 0.53 -6.81 -13.05
N GLN A 93 0.89 -7.24 -11.84
CA GLN A 93 0.38 -8.47 -11.24
C GLN A 93 -1.15 -8.43 -11.09
N ALA A 94 -1.72 -7.29 -10.65
CA ALA A 94 -3.16 -7.10 -10.55
C ALA A 94 -3.85 -7.25 -11.92
N ARG A 95 -3.25 -6.73 -13.00
CA ARG A 95 -3.76 -6.93 -14.37
C ARG A 95 -3.75 -8.39 -14.80
N HIS A 96 -2.66 -9.11 -14.53
CA HIS A 96 -2.56 -10.54 -14.83
C HIS A 96 -3.59 -11.39 -14.07
N LEU A 97 -3.96 -10.96 -12.86
CA LEU A 97 -5.03 -11.57 -12.06
C LEU A 97 -6.45 -11.20 -12.56
N GLY A 98 -6.58 -10.32 -13.54
CA GLY A 98 -7.87 -9.86 -14.06
C GLY A 98 -8.59 -8.86 -13.15
N LEU A 99 -7.88 -8.24 -12.20
CA LEU A 99 -8.47 -7.24 -11.33
C LEU A 99 -8.73 -5.93 -12.09
N ARG A 100 -9.71 -5.18 -11.64
CA ARG A 100 -10.12 -3.92 -12.29
C ARG A 100 -9.63 -2.69 -11.56
N ARG A 101 -9.37 -2.80 -10.25
CA ARG A 101 -9.02 -1.70 -9.37
C ARG A 101 -7.88 -2.08 -8.42
N VAL A 102 -6.98 -1.14 -8.21
CA VAL A 102 -5.93 -1.25 -7.19
C VAL A 102 -5.93 0.03 -6.36
N PHE A 103 -5.84 -0.08 -5.05
CA PHE A 103 -5.73 1.06 -4.17
C PHE A 103 -4.57 0.91 -3.17
N ALA A 104 -4.23 2.02 -2.52
CA ALA A 104 -3.32 2.05 -1.39
C ALA A 104 -3.86 3.01 -0.33
N LEU A 105 -3.64 2.70 0.95
CA LEU A 105 -3.74 3.67 2.04
C LEU A 105 -2.33 4.18 2.36
N THR A 106 -2.16 5.49 2.42
CA THR A 106 -0.81 6.08 2.46
C THR A 106 -0.75 7.40 3.22
N LEU A 107 0.41 7.68 3.81
CA LEU A 107 0.79 8.98 4.37
C LEU A 107 1.51 9.87 3.33
N VAL A 108 1.80 9.35 2.13
CA VAL A 108 2.56 10.04 1.08
C VAL A 108 1.80 10.01 -0.26
N PRO A 109 0.61 10.63 -0.35
CA PRO A 109 -0.26 10.56 -1.53
C PRO A 109 0.44 11.04 -2.81
N GLU A 110 1.32 12.05 -2.75
CA GLU A 110 2.03 12.58 -3.91
C GLU A 110 2.94 11.55 -4.58
N PHE A 111 3.43 10.57 -3.82
CA PHE A 111 4.17 9.45 -4.39
C PHE A 111 3.26 8.58 -5.26
N PHE A 112 2.07 8.25 -4.78
CA PHE A 112 1.11 7.44 -5.53
C PHE A 112 0.50 8.21 -6.71
N GLU A 113 0.32 9.53 -6.62
CA GLU A 113 -0.07 10.37 -7.76
C GLU A 113 0.93 10.23 -8.91
N ARG A 114 2.25 10.27 -8.62
CA ARG A 114 3.29 10.03 -9.63
C ARG A 114 3.29 8.61 -10.18
N CYS A 115 2.67 7.65 -9.49
CA CYS A 115 2.42 6.29 -9.98
C CYS A 115 1.08 6.16 -10.75
N GLY A 116 0.35 7.28 -10.94
CA GLY A 116 -0.90 7.35 -11.69
C GLY A 116 -2.13 6.90 -10.88
N PHE A 117 -2.08 7.03 -9.57
CA PHE A 117 -3.24 6.88 -8.68
C PHE A 117 -3.91 8.22 -8.45
N THR A 118 -5.19 8.19 -8.13
CA THR A 118 -6.02 9.36 -7.84
C THR A 118 -6.43 9.34 -6.36
N LEU A 119 -6.30 10.48 -5.68
CA LEU A 119 -6.80 10.66 -4.32
C LEU A 119 -8.33 10.60 -4.31
N ILE A 120 -8.90 9.75 -3.47
CA ILE A 120 -10.35 9.55 -3.33
C ILE A 120 -10.75 9.55 -1.85
N SER A 121 -12.06 9.60 -1.59
CA SER A 121 -12.58 9.29 -0.26
C SER A 121 -12.48 7.79 0.04
N LEU A 122 -11.98 7.44 1.23
CA LEU A 122 -11.97 6.05 1.70
C LEU A 122 -13.39 5.47 1.82
N GLY A 123 -14.42 6.32 2.01
CA GLY A 123 -15.82 5.91 2.00
C GLY A 123 -16.29 5.27 0.68
N ARG A 124 -15.55 5.49 -0.42
CA ARG A 124 -15.81 4.85 -1.72
C ARG A 124 -15.19 3.44 -1.86
N LEU A 125 -14.51 2.96 -0.81
CA LEU A 125 -13.93 1.61 -0.71
C LEU A 125 -14.54 0.87 0.50
N PRO A 126 -15.84 0.50 0.45
CA PRO A 126 -16.50 -0.19 1.56
C PRO A 126 -15.85 -1.55 1.86
N GLU A 127 -15.24 -2.19 0.87
CA GLU A 127 -14.50 -3.45 1.00
C GLU A 127 -13.32 -3.32 1.99
N LYS A 128 -12.76 -2.13 2.12
CA LYS A 128 -11.71 -1.82 3.09
C LYS A 128 -12.26 -1.14 4.33
N SER A 129 -13.02 -0.06 4.14
CA SER A 129 -13.45 0.83 5.23
C SER A 129 -14.43 0.17 6.21
N ALA A 130 -15.26 -0.77 5.76
CA ALA A 130 -16.19 -1.49 6.61
C ALA A 130 -15.65 -2.83 7.14
N ALA A 131 -14.72 -3.47 6.43
CA ALA A 131 -14.21 -4.79 6.78
C ALA A 131 -12.96 -4.75 7.67
N GLU A 132 -11.94 -3.98 7.29
CA GLU A 132 -10.64 -4.03 7.96
C GLU A 132 -10.36 -2.81 8.84
N CYS A 133 -10.76 -1.60 8.43
CA CYS A 133 -10.46 -0.38 9.19
C CYS A 133 -11.04 -0.40 10.63
N PRO A 134 -12.22 -0.97 10.91
CA PRO A 134 -12.72 -1.10 12.27
C PRO A 134 -11.82 -1.92 13.20
N LEU A 135 -11.04 -2.84 12.63
CA LEU A 135 -10.13 -3.73 13.37
C LEU A 135 -8.70 -3.16 13.46
N CYS A 136 -8.43 -2.06 12.75
CA CYS A 136 -7.11 -1.45 12.72
C CYS A 136 -6.75 -0.84 14.09
N PRO A 137 -5.54 -1.10 14.63
CA PRO A 137 -5.11 -0.49 15.90
C PRO A 137 -5.05 1.04 15.83
N LYS A 138 -4.86 1.61 14.64
CA LYS A 138 -4.81 3.06 14.41
C LYS A 138 -6.17 3.69 14.05
N ARG A 139 -7.29 2.98 14.11
CA ARG A 139 -8.60 3.46 13.63
C ARG A 139 -9.04 4.79 14.23
N PHE A 140 -8.66 5.09 15.49
CA PHE A 140 -9.05 6.33 16.16
C PHE A 140 -8.15 7.53 15.82
N ALA A 141 -7.00 7.29 15.22
CA ALA A 141 -6.02 8.31 14.82
C ALA A 141 -5.47 8.02 13.42
N CYS A 142 -6.30 7.48 12.51
CA CYS A 142 -5.91 7.17 11.15
C CYS A 142 -5.77 8.47 10.34
N ASP A 143 -4.60 8.68 9.80
CA ASP A 143 -4.21 9.81 8.95
C ASP A 143 -3.87 9.40 7.51
N GLU A 144 -4.04 8.11 7.20
CA GLU A 144 -3.83 7.59 5.84
C GLU A 144 -4.90 8.08 4.86
N GLN A 145 -4.47 8.35 3.65
CA GLN A 145 -5.29 8.78 2.52
C GLN A 145 -5.44 7.65 1.51
N ALA A 146 -6.64 7.52 0.92
CA ALA A 146 -6.93 6.48 -0.04
C ALA A 146 -6.58 6.93 -1.47
N MET A 147 -5.70 6.18 -2.10
CA MET A 147 -5.29 6.39 -3.49
C MET A 147 -5.80 5.23 -4.34
N LEU A 148 -6.55 5.51 -5.40
CA LEU A 148 -7.16 4.49 -6.26
C LEU A 148 -6.64 4.60 -7.70
N LYS A 149 -6.48 3.45 -8.34
CA LYS A 149 -6.17 3.35 -9.77
C LYS A 149 -7.10 2.33 -10.43
N HIS A 150 -7.74 2.74 -11.52
CA HIS A 150 -8.44 1.83 -12.42
C HIS A 150 -7.47 1.21 -13.41
N LEU A 151 -7.64 -0.08 -13.71
CA LEU A 151 -6.75 -0.83 -14.59
C LEU A 151 -7.27 -0.92 -16.04
N ASP A 152 -8.49 -0.46 -16.29
CA ASP A 152 -9.13 -0.41 -17.60
C ASP A 152 -8.83 0.87 -18.41
N GLY A 153 -7.93 1.73 -17.89
CA GLY A 153 -7.55 2.98 -18.52
C GLY A 153 -8.45 4.18 -18.19
N THR A 154 -9.56 3.97 -17.46
CA THR A 154 -10.36 5.08 -16.92
C THR A 154 -9.69 5.69 -15.68
N SER A 155 -10.08 6.91 -15.34
CA SER A 155 -9.60 7.56 -14.11
C SER A 155 -10.68 7.52 -13.04
N PRO A 156 -10.34 7.20 -11.78
CA PRO A 156 -11.27 7.37 -10.67
C PRO A 156 -11.71 8.83 -10.53
N GLU A 157 -12.93 9.03 -10.07
CA GLU A 157 -13.38 10.36 -9.72
C GLU A 157 -12.55 10.88 -8.52
N PRO A 158 -11.89 12.05 -8.63
CA PRO A 158 -11.05 12.54 -7.55
C PRO A 158 -11.86 12.95 -6.32
N LEU A 159 -11.15 13.11 -5.19
CA LEU A 159 -11.74 13.64 -3.96
C LEU A 159 -12.36 15.00 -4.20
N ARG A 160 -13.61 15.19 -3.81
CA ARG A 160 -14.32 16.45 -3.97
C ARG A 160 -13.97 17.43 -2.84
N PRO A 161 -13.99 18.75 -3.09
CA PRO A 161 -13.83 19.74 -2.01
C PRO A 161 -14.86 19.51 -0.88
N GLY A 162 -14.37 19.42 0.37
CA GLY A 162 -15.20 19.17 1.54
C GLY A 162 -15.63 17.71 1.75
N GLU A 163 -15.30 16.80 0.85
CA GLU A 163 -15.57 15.37 1.04
C GLU A 163 -14.62 14.80 2.13
N PRO A 164 -15.13 14.02 3.11
CA PRO A 164 -14.27 13.36 4.09
C PRO A 164 -13.36 12.34 3.40
N TRP A 165 -12.06 12.37 3.70
CA TRP A 165 -11.09 11.53 2.99
C TRP A 165 -10.62 10.29 3.73
N GLY A 166 -10.49 10.33 5.06
CA GLY A 166 -9.90 9.25 5.86
C GLY A 166 -10.89 8.58 6.80
N TYR A 167 -10.51 7.42 7.34
CA TYR A 167 -11.37 6.62 8.21
C TYR A 167 -11.89 7.40 9.42
N THR A 168 -11.00 8.07 10.14
CA THR A 168 -11.35 8.86 11.33
C THR A 168 -12.38 9.94 11.02
N ARG A 169 -12.29 10.61 9.88
CA ARG A 169 -13.23 11.65 9.47
C ARG A 169 -14.58 11.10 9.02
N ILE A 170 -14.57 9.99 8.29
CA ILE A 170 -15.79 9.39 7.71
C ILE A 170 -16.63 8.71 8.81
N PHE A 171 -15.99 7.95 9.68
CA PHE A 171 -16.68 7.06 10.60
C PHE A 171 -16.71 7.56 12.06
N LEU A 172 -15.76 8.39 12.46
CA LEU A 172 -15.68 8.90 13.83
C LEU A 172 -16.07 10.37 13.96
N GLY A 173 -16.24 11.09 12.86
CA GLY A 173 -16.66 12.49 12.85
C GLY A 173 -15.64 13.46 13.48
N GLN A 174 -14.37 13.04 13.60
CA GLN A 174 -13.32 13.89 14.15
C GLN A 174 -12.71 14.77 13.06
N GLU A 175 -12.67 16.09 13.29
CA GLU A 175 -11.82 16.94 12.48
C GLU A 175 -10.34 16.63 12.77
N PRO A 176 -9.43 16.70 11.76
CA PRO A 176 -8.01 16.50 12.00
C PRO A 176 -7.50 17.58 12.95
N ALA A 177 -6.60 17.20 13.84
CA ALA A 177 -5.73 18.17 14.47
C ALA A 177 -4.98 18.95 13.38
N ARG A 178 -5.09 20.29 13.44
CA ARG A 178 -4.37 21.20 12.54
C ARG A 178 -2.88 21.17 12.85
#